data_fec6775b6c9d537193bd1c25f3611e20
#
_entry.id   fec6775b6c9d537193bd1c25f3611e20
#
_cell.length_a   1.000
_cell.length_b   1.000
_cell.length_c   1.000
_cell.angle_alpha   90.00
_cell.angle_beta   90.00
_cell.angle_gamma   90.00
#
_symmetry.space_group_name_H-M   'P 1'
#
loop_
_entity.id
_entity.type
_entity.pdbx_description
1 polymer ?
#
loop_
_entity_poly.entity_id
_entity_poly.type
_entity_poly.pdbx_seq_one_letter_code
_entity_poly.pdbx_strand_id
1 'polypeptide(L)'
;MTPVGLDITDAEGVAQVAGQCTDVSLLVNNAGVLKYSPFISAPSLDAARAEMETNYFGTLSMCRAFAPLLAANGGGAIVNMLSVTSFYTNVIDASYAASKAAAWSLTNGIRLELHPQGTLVVGVHAGFIDTDMAAPATNVPKDSPESVAEQTFDAVEAGQVEVLADERTRTVKAQLSRDQELIYPPIQKFLDDALKGGS
;
A
#
# COMPACT_ATOMS: atom_id res chain seq x y z
N MET A 1 1.51 22.62 10.80
CA MET A 1 1.03 21.20 10.82
C MET A 1 0.51 20.91 12.22
N THR A 2 -0.71 20.37 12.34
CA THR A 2 -1.33 20.03 13.65
C THR A 2 -1.28 18.53 13.82
N PRO A 3 -0.48 17.97 14.75
CA PRO A 3 -0.41 16.54 15.01
C PRO A 3 -1.70 16.08 15.73
N VAL A 4 -2.24 14.94 15.29
CA VAL A 4 -3.36 14.25 15.94
C VAL A 4 -2.98 12.79 16.12
N GLY A 5 -3.15 12.24 17.34
CA GLY A 5 -2.94 10.81 17.59
C GLY A 5 -4.13 10.03 17.01
N LEU A 6 -3.83 9.04 16.16
CA LEU A 6 -4.84 8.21 15.52
C LEU A 6 -4.31 6.79 15.29
N ASP A 7 -5.08 5.81 15.73
CA ASP A 7 -4.98 4.44 15.27
C ASP A 7 -6.08 4.22 14.20
N ILE A 8 -5.66 3.94 12.97
CA ILE A 8 -6.61 3.77 11.85
C ILE A 8 -7.44 2.48 11.95
N THR A 9 -7.11 1.59 12.89
CA THR A 9 -7.90 0.38 13.21
C THR A 9 -9.01 0.67 14.23
N ASP A 10 -8.98 1.83 14.88
CA ASP A 10 -10.04 2.32 15.77
C ASP A 10 -11.06 3.16 14.97
N ALA A 11 -12.20 2.54 14.65
CA ALA A 11 -13.23 3.19 13.84
C ALA A 11 -13.85 4.44 14.53
N GLU A 12 -13.93 4.47 15.86
CA GLU A 12 -14.43 5.64 16.60
C GLU A 12 -13.42 6.79 16.54
N GLY A 13 -12.13 6.49 16.75
CA GLY A 13 -11.05 7.44 16.61
C GLY A 13 -10.97 8.03 15.19
N VAL A 14 -11.13 7.21 14.16
CA VAL A 14 -11.19 7.65 12.76
C VAL A 14 -12.36 8.62 12.55
N ALA A 15 -13.55 8.30 13.04
CA ALA A 15 -14.72 9.17 12.90
C ALA A 15 -14.54 10.51 13.64
N GLN A 16 -13.93 10.50 14.82
CA GLN A 16 -13.64 11.72 15.59
C GLN A 16 -12.65 12.63 14.84
N VAL A 17 -11.56 12.06 14.29
CA VAL A 17 -10.57 12.84 13.53
C VAL A 17 -11.18 13.38 12.23
N ALA A 18 -11.97 12.62 11.52
CA ALA A 18 -12.69 13.09 10.34
C ALA A 18 -13.59 14.29 10.67
N GLY A 19 -14.30 14.24 11.79
CA GLY A 19 -15.12 15.37 12.27
C GLY A 19 -14.35 16.66 12.60
N GLN A 20 -13.02 16.57 12.83
CA GLN A 20 -12.16 17.72 13.08
C GLN A 20 -11.51 18.28 11.80
N CYS A 21 -11.42 17.49 10.73
CA CYS A 21 -10.73 17.81 9.47
C CYS A 21 -11.75 18.12 8.37
N THR A 22 -12.65 19.07 8.59
CA THR A 22 -13.78 19.35 7.70
C THR A 22 -13.39 20.03 6.40
N ASP A 23 -12.20 20.63 6.31
CA ASP A 23 -11.66 21.35 5.16
C ASP A 23 -10.67 20.51 4.32
N VAL A 24 -10.62 19.19 4.54
CA VAL A 24 -9.70 18.29 3.84
C VAL A 24 -9.97 18.28 2.33
N SER A 25 -8.89 18.39 1.54
CA SER A 25 -8.91 18.26 0.08
C SER A 25 -8.01 17.10 -0.42
N LEU A 26 -7.12 16.59 0.44
CA LEU A 26 -6.24 15.46 0.14
C LEU A 26 -6.11 14.55 1.37
N LEU A 27 -6.45 13.27 1.19
CA LEU A 27 -6.21 12.20 2.16
C LEU A 27 -5.04 11.33 1.70
N VAL A 28 -4.01 11.18 2.52
CA VAL A 28 -2.89 10.26 2.24
C VAL A 28 -2.91 9.12 3.26
N ASN A 29 -3.31 7.93 2.82
CA ASN A 29 -3.27 6.70 3.60
C ASN A 29 -1.88 6.07 3.49
N ASN A 30 -0.99 6.45 4.39
CA ASN A 30 0.40 5.95 4.45
C ASN A 30 0.62 4.91 5.54
N ALA A 31 -0.21 4.87 6.57
CA ALA A 31 -0.07 3.93 7.67
C ALA A 31 -0.08 2.48 7.18
N GLY A 32 0.83 1.67 7.70
CA GLY A 32 0.92 0.25 7.34
C GLY A 32 1.88 -0.51 8.22
N VAL A 33 1.71 -1.81 8.29
CA VAL A 33 2.56 -2.73 9.05
C VAL A 33 3.03 -3.88 8.20
N LEU A 34 4.25 -4.39 8.49
CA LEU A 34 4.88 -5.53 7.86
C LEU A 34 5.42 -6.44 8.97
N LYS A 35 5.00 -7.70 8.99
CA LYS A 35 5.32 -8.68 10.05
C LYS A 35 6.22 -9.84 9.57
N TYR A 36 6.61 -9.86 8.29
CA TYR A 36 7.46 -10.90 7.72
C TYR A 36 6.94 -12.31 8.00
N SER A 37 5.72 -12.61 7.60
CA SER A 37 5.07 -13.88 7.88
C SER A 37 4.77 -14.67 6.61
N PRO A 38 5.24 -15.93 6.51
CA PRO A 38 4.85 -16.87 5.47
C PRO A 38 3.40 -17.33 5.68
N PHE A 39 2.77 -17.92 4.64
CA PHE A 39 1.39 -18.40 4.78
C PHE A 39 1.26 -19.69 5.56
N ILE A 40 2.11 -20.69 5.25
CA ILE A 40 1.92 -22.06 5.75
C ILE A 40 2.76 -22.34 6.99
N SER A 41 4.01 -21.90 7.01
CA SER A 41 4.95 -22.17 8.12
C SER A 41 4.88 -21.14 9.25
N ALA A 42 3.99 -20.15 9.18
CA ALA A 42 3.77 -19.21 10.27
C ALA A 42 3.24 -19.93 11.53
N PRO A 43 3.69 -19.54 12.74
CA PRO A 43 3.25 -20.19 13.99
C PRO A 43 1.78 -19.90 14.33
N SER A 44 1.20 -18.82 13.82
CA SER A 44 -0.19 -18.42 14.00
C SER A 44 -0.67 -17.53 12.85
N LEU A 45 -1.95 -17.17 12.85
CA LEU A 45 -2.53 -16.21 11.91
C LEU A 45 -2.44 -14.75 12.37
N ASP A 46 -1.80 -14.47 13.50
CA ASP A 46 -1.85 -13.13 14.11
C ASP A 46 -1.17 -12.07 13.26
N ALA A 47 -0.04 -12.40 12.64
CA ALA A 47 0.63 -11.50 11.70
C ALA A 47 -0.27 -11.15 10.51
N ALA A 48 -0.86 -12.15 9.87
CA ALA A 48 -1.75 -11.96 8.73
C ALA A 48 -2.99 -11.13 9.09
N ARG A 49 -3.57 -11.37 10.28
CA ARG A 49 -4.70 -10.58 10.78
C ARG A 49 -4.31 -9.13 11.04
N ALA A 50 -3.18 -8.89 11.70
CA ALA A 50 -2.71 -7.54 12.00
C ALA A 50 -2.39 -6.74 10.72
N GLU A 51 -1.80 -7.39 9.71
CA GLU A 51 -1.54 -6.77 8.41
C GLU A 51 -2.82 -6.46 7.65
N MET A 52 -3.79 -7.37 7.63
CA MET A 52 -5.10 -7.11 7.03
C MET A 52 -5.87 -6.01 7.78
N GLU A 53 -5.83 -6.01 9.09
CA GLU A 53 -6.52 -5.02 9.93
C GLU A 53 -6.00 -3.62 9.64
N THR A 54 -4.68 -3.42 9.64
CA THR A 54 -4.10 -2.11 9.40
C THR A 54 -4.11 -1.73 7.92
N ASN A 55 -3.53 -2.60 7.06
CA ASN A 55 -3.24 -2.22 5.67
C ASN A 55 -4.49 -2.19 4.78
N TYR A 56 -5.52 -2.97 5.11
CA TYR A 56 -6.77 -3.03 4.35
C TYR A 56 -7.94 -2.39 5.09
N PHE A 57 -8.34 -2.92 6.27
CA PHE A 57 -9.53 -2.42 6.97
C PHE A 57 -9.32 -1.01 7.51
N GLY A 58 -8.14 -0.69 8.04
CA GLY A 58 -7.81 0.67 8.47
C GLY A 58 -7.84 1.66 7.30
N THR A 59 -7.23 1.30 6.16
CA THR A 59 -7.31 2.13 4.94
C THR A 59 -8.76 2.31 4.47
N LEU A 60 -9.57 1.26 4.47
CA LEU A 60 -11.00 1.33 4.12
C LEU A 60 -11.76 2.24 5.08
N SER A 61 -11.51 2.13 6.39
CA SER A 61 -12.12 2.98 7.42
C SER A 61 -11.83 4.46 7.17
N MET A 62 -10.57 4.80 6.91
CA MET A 62 -10.16 6.16 6.55
C MET A 62 -10.86 6.65 5.28
N CYS A 63 -10.85 5.85 4.20
CA CYS A 63 -11.53 6.23 2.96
C CYS A 63 -13.03 6.49 3.19
N ARG A 64 -13.71 5.64 3.94
CA ARG A 64 -15.14 5.79 4.24
C ARG A 64 -15.45 7.04 5.06
N ALA A 65 -14.61 7.36 6.03
CA ALA A 65 -14.81 8.54 6.89
C ALA A 65 -14.56 9.86 6.14
N PHE A 66 -13.57 9.88 5.24
CA PHE A 66 -13.16 11.11 4.57
C PHE A 66 -13.81 11.33 3.20
N ALA A 67 -14.32 10.30 2.52
CA ALA A 67 -14.94 10.45 1.21
C ALA A 67 -16.11 11.46 1.19
N PRO A 68 -17.03 11.50 2.19
CA PRO A 68 -18.09 12.52 2.24
C PRO A 68 -17.55 13.94 2.42
N LEU A 69 -16.46 14.11 3.17
CA LEU A 69 -15.82 15.43 3.39
C LEU A 69 -15.17 15.92 2.11
N LEU A 70 -14.45 15.04 1.40
CA LEU A 70 -13.88 15.36 0.08
C LEU A 70 -14.98 15.77 -0.90
N ALA A 71 -16.12 15.05 -0.95
CA ALA A 71 -17.26 15.42 -1.78
C ALA A 71 -17.78 16.81 -1.46
N ALA A 72 -17.95 17.12 -0.16
CA ALA A 72 -18.41 18.44 0.29
C ALA A 72 -17.43 19.57 -0.07
N ASN A 73 -16.14 19.25 -0.17
CA ASN A 73 -15.06 20.20 -0.51
C ASN A 73 -14.71 20.23 -2.02
N GLY A 74 -15.55 19.67 -2.89
CA GLY A 74 -15.38 19.74 -4.34
C GLY A 74 -14.64 18.56 -4.97
N GLY A 75 -14.54 17.42 -4.27
CA GLY A 75 -13.97 16.16 -4.78
C GLY A 75 -12.61 15.82 -4.15
N GLY A 76 -11.58 16.61 -4.41
CA GLY A 76 -10.23 16.39 -3.86
C GLY A 76 -9.58 15.09 -4.30
N ALA A 77 -8.67 14.56 -3.47
CA ALA A 77 -7.95 13.32 -3.79
C ALA A 77 -7.74 12.39 -2.59
N ILE A 78 -7.67 11.09 -2.88
CA ILE A 78 -7.21 10.04 -1.95
C ILE A 78 -5.97 9.38 -2.54
N VAL A 79 -4.90 9.29 -1.76
CA VAL A 79 -3.68 8.56 -2.08
C VAL A 79 -3.57 7.35 -1.17
N ASN A 80 -3.43 6.15 -1.72
CA ASN A 80 -3.19 4.92 -0.97
C ASN A 80 -1.78 4.40 -1.22
N MET A 81 -0.96 4.31 -0.17
CA MET A 81 0.38 3.71 -0.23
C MET A 81 0.26 2.18 -0.30
N LEU A 82 0.57 1.66 -1.46
CA LEU A 82 0.58 0.25 -1.79
C LEU A 82 2.02 -0.32 -1.73
N SER A 83 2.29 -1.36 -2.47
CA SER A 83 3.60 -1.98 -2.59
C SER A 83 3.77 -2.64 -3.95
N VAL A 84 4.99 -2.87 -4.39
CA VAL A 84 5.26 -3.78 -5.50
C VAL A 84 4.70 -5.18 -5.23
N THR A 85 4.68 -5.62 -3.97
CA THR A 85 4.08 -6.90 -3.56
C THR A 85 2.55 -6.90 -3.56
N SER A 86 1.88 -5.78 -3.92
CA SER A 86 0.47 -5.80 -4.29
C SER A 86 0.22 -6.61 -5.57
N PHE A 87 1.24 -6.77 -6.41
CA PHE A 87 1.17 -7.43 -7.71
C PHE A 87 1.58 -8.89 -7.69
N TYR A 88 2.41 -9.30 -6.73
CA TYR A 88 2.89 -10.67 -6.58
C TYR A 88 3.16 -10.97 -5.10
N THR A 89 3.39 -12.23 -4.78
CA THR A 89 3.78 -12.66 -3.43
C THR A 89 5.13 -13.38 -3.43
N ASN A 90 5.76 -13.43 -2.27
CA ASN A 90 6.92 -14.28 -1.99
C ASN A 90 6.72 -14.94 -0.61
N VAL A 91 7.64 -15.81 -0.20
CA VAL A 91 7.49 -16.57 1.06
C VAL A 91 7.78 -15.74 2.31
N ILE A 92 8.62 -14.69 2.19
CA ILE A 92 9.13 -13.95 3.35
C ILE A 92 8.07 -13.03 3.95
N ASP A 93 7.35 -12.31 3.10
CA ASP A 93 6.34 -11.31 3.45
C ASP A 93 4.95 -11.64 2.86
N ALA A 94 4.62 -12.94 2.80
CA ALA A 94 3.47 -13.44 2.08
C ALA A 94 2.15 -12.84 2.57
N SER A 95 1.92 -12.76 3.87
CA SER A 95 0.68 -12.17 4.42
C SER A 95 0.61 -10.65 4.21
N TYR A 96 1.75 -9.96 4.23
CA TYR A 96 1.83 -8.55 3.85
C TYR A 96 1.45 -8.35 2.39
N ALA A 97 2.01 -9.15 1.47
CA ALA A 97 1.66 -9.11 0.06
C ALA A 97 0.15 -9.27 -0.16
N ALA A 98 -0.48 -10.24 0.54
CA ALA A 98 -1.93 -10.43 0.49
C ALA A 98 -2.70 -9.18 0.97
N SER A 99 -2.25 -8.54 2.06
CA SER A 99 -2.89 -7.32 2.57
C SER A 99 -2.76 -6.13 1.59
N LYS A 100 -1.60 -5.99 0.94
CA LYS A 100 -1.37 -4.94 -0.07
C LYS A 100 -2.10 -5.24 -1.40
N ALA A 101 -2.28 -6.50 -1.78
CA ALA A 101 -3.14 -6.89 -2.90
C ALA A 101 -4.62 -6.56 -2.61
N ALA A 102 -5.10 -6.80 -1.39
CA ALA A 102 -6.43 -6.40 -0.96
C ALA A 102 -6.59 -4.87 -0.98
N ALA A 103 -5.60 -4.11 -0.50
CA ALA A 103 -5.60 -2.66 -0.55
C ALA A 103 -5.56 -2.12 -1.99
N TRP A 104 -4.87 -2.79 -2.91
CA TRP A 104 -4.91 -2.44 -4.34
C TRP A 104 -6.31 -2.66 -4.94
N SER A 105 -6.94 -3.79 -4.64
CA SER A 105 -8.32 -4.05 -5.05
C SER A 105 -9.28 -2.99 -4.49
N LEU A 106 -9.16 -2.64 -3.20
CA LEU A 106 -9.88 -1.55 -2.56
C LEU A 106 -9.69 -0.23 -3.32
N THR A 107 -8.43 0.14 -3.61
CA THR A 107 -8.09 1.38 -4.31
C THR A 107 -8.78 1.49 -5.67
N ASN A 108 -8.80 0.38 -6.43
CA ASN A 108 -9.50 0.33 -7.71
C ASN A 108 -11.03 0.42 -7.53
N GLY A 109 -11.59 -0.25 -6.52
CA GLY A 109 -13.02 -0.21 -6.22
C GLY A 109 -13.51 1.19 -5.85
N ILE A 110 -12.86 1.83 -4.88
CA ILE A 110 -13.25 3.19 -4.45
C ILE A 110 -13.02 4.24 -5.54
N ARG A 111 -12.09 4.04 -6.46
CA ARG A 111 -11.93 4.92 -7.64
C ARG A 111 -13.19 4.95 -8.48
N LEU A 112 -13.85 3.80 -8.68
CA LEU A 112 -15.10 3.72 -9.40
C LEU A 112 -16.25 4.33 -8.60
N GLU A 113 -16.34 4.04 -7.30
CA GLU A 113 -17.40 4.56 -6.44
C GLU A 113 -17.35 6.08 -6.27
N LEU A 114 -16.15 6.67 -6.18
CA LEU A 114 -15.96 8.09 -5.91
C LEU A 114 -15.83 8.94 -7.19
N HIS A 115 -15.79 8.30 -8.37
CA HIS A 115 -15.76 9.02 -9.66
C HIS A 115 -16.91 10.01 -9.83
N PRO A 116 -18.19 9.69 -9.50
CA PRO A 116 -19.29 10.64 -9.66
C PRO A 116 -19.18 11.90 -8.81
N GLN A 117 -18.47 11.87 -7.69
CA GLN A 117 -18.23 13.03 -6.82
C GLN A 117 -16.95 13.81 -7.18
N GLY A 118 -16.21 13.39 -8.20
CA GLY A 118 -15.00 14.06 -8.67
C GLY A 118 -13.76 13.82 -7.78
N THR A 119 -13.77 12.81 -6.91
CA THR A 119 -12.59 12.47 -6.07
C THR A 119 -11.60 11.64 -6.88
N LEU A 120 -10.37 12.16 -7.05
CA LEU A 120 -9.26 11.41 -7.63
C LEU A 120 -8.77 10.35 -6.63
N VAL A 121 -8.55 9.12 -7.11
CA VAL A 121 -7.98 8.05 -6.26
C VAL A 121 -6.70 7.51 -6.89
N VAL A 122 -5.58 7.70 -6.19
CA VAL A 122 -4.23 7.36 -6.64
C VAL A 122 -3.70 6.17 -5.84
N GLY A 123 -3.26 5.13 -6.52
CA GLY A 123 -2.51 4.02 -5.93
C GLY A 123 -1.01 4.22 -6.14
N VAL A 124 -0.22 4.24 -5.07
CA VAL A 124 1.24 4.39 -5.14
C VAL A 124 1.90 3.07 -4.83
N HIS A 125 2.48 2.44 -5.83
CA HIS A 125 3.23 1.20 -5.70
C HIS A 125 4.72 1.49 -5.63
N ALA A 126 5.37 1.04 -4.57
CA ALA A 126 6.81 1.18 -4.38
C ALA A 126 7.45 -0.14 -3.95
N GLY A 127 8.71 -0.32 -4.30
CA GLY A 127 9.56 -1.37 -3.80
C GLY A 127 10.11 -1.06 -2.41
N PHE A 128 11.44 -0.99 -2.27
CA PHE A 128 12.07 -0.64 -1.01
C PHE A 128 12.27 0.89 -0.93
N ILE A 129 11.66 1.51 0.08
CA ILE A 129 11.87 2.91 0.44
C ILE A 129 12.80 2.96 1.65
N ASP A 130 13.74 3.91 1.69
CA ASP A 130 14.70 4.04 2.80
C ASP A 130 14.01 4.55 4.07
N THR A 131 13.44 3.62 4.81
CA THR A 131 12.67 3.82 6.04
C THR A 131 13.01 2.73 7.05
N ASP A 132 12.58 2.91 8.30
CA ASP A 132 12.74 1.90 9.36
C ASP A 132 12.12 0.55 8.98
N MET A 133 10.99 0.54 8.27
CA MET A 133 10.34 -0.69 7.79
C MET A 133 11.23 -1.49 6.85
N ALA A 134 12.04 -0.83 6.03
CA ALA A 134 12.95 -1.46 5.08
C ALA A 134 14.37 -1.62 5.64
N ALA A 135 14.64 -1.25 6.90
CA ALA A 135 15.97 -1.37 7.51
C ALA A 135 16.57 -2.79 7.45
N PRO A 136 15.77 -3.90 7.62
CA PRO A 136 16.30 -5.26 7.48
C PRO A 136 16.79 -5.61 6.08
N ALA A 137 16.32 -4.93 5.04
CA ALA A 137 16.74 -5.14 3.65
C ALA A 137 18.03 -4.37 3.33
N THR A 138 19.21 -4.96 3.60
CA THR A 138 20.51 -4.27 3.55
C THR A 138 21.18 -4.28 2.18
N ASN A 139 20.84 -5.24 1.30
CA ASN A 139 21.54 -5.45 0.03
C ASN A 139 20.65 -5.20 -1.19
N VAL A 140 19.71 -4.28 -1.07
CA VAL A 140 18.80 -3.89 -2.16
C VAL A 140 18.84 -2.37 -2.36
N PRO A 141 18.73 -1.89 -3.60
CA PRO A 141 18.52 -0.46 -3.84
C PRO A 141 17.24 0.01 -3.14
N LYS A 142 17.30 1.20 -2.55
CA LYS A 142 16.15 1.85 -1.91
C LYS A 142 15.95 3.22 -2.51
N ASP A 143 14.70 3.58 -2.73
CA ASP A 143 14.34 4.94 -3.12
C ASP A 143 14.18 5.82 -1.88
N SER A 144 14.43 7.12 -2.03
CA SER A 144 14.20 8.05 -0.92
C SER A 144 12.71 8.30 -0.71
N PRO A 145 12.26 8.50 0.54
CA PRO A 145 10.88 8.91 0.83
C PRO A 145 10.47 10.17 0.07
N GLU A 146 11.40 11.13 -0.08
CA GLU A 146 11.19 12.39 -0.79
C GLU A 146 10.85 12.14 -2.27
N SER A 147 11.63 11.28 -2.95
CA SER A 147 11.37 10.95 -4.36
C SER A 147 10.00 10.31 -4.57
N VAL A 148 9.59 9.42 -3.67
CA VAL A 148 8.25 8.79 -3.74
C VAL A 148 7.15 9.82 -3.49
N ALA A 149 7.36 10.74 -2.54
CA ALA A 149 6.41 11.81 -2.26
C ALA A 149 6.28 12.80 -3.43
N GLU A 150 7.38 13.24 -4.04
CA GLU A 150 7.37 14.09 -5.23
C GLU A 150 6.59 13.46 -6.38
N GLN A 151 6.92 12.21 -6.75
CA GLN A 151 6.18 11.47 -7.78
C GLN A 151 4.68 11.35 -7.47
N THR A 152 4.34 11.19 -6.19
CA THR A 152 2.94 11.08 -5.74
C THR A 152 2.20 12.40 -5.91
N PHE A 153 2.79 13.53 -5.50
CA PHE A 153 2.15 14.84 -5.65
C PHE A 153 2.05 15.26 -7.11
N ASP A 154 3.09 15.01 -7.92
CA ASP A 154 3.05 15.23 -9.36
C ASP A 154 1.91 14.45 -10.02
N ALA A 155 1.70 13.19 -9.62
CA ALA A 155 0.61 12.36 -10.11
C ALA A 155 -0.77 12.91 -9.71
N VAL A 156 -0.93 13.40 -8.48
CA VAL A 156 -2.17 14.04 -8.02
C VAL A 156 -2.46 15.30 -8.84
N GLU A 157 -1.47 16.15 -9.05
CA GLU A 157 -1.61 17.39 -9.85
C GLU A 157 -1.93 17.10 -11.32
N ALA A 158 -1.33 16.03 -11.87
CA ALA A 158 -1.57 15.59 -13.25
C ALA A 158 -2.87 14.76 -13.44
N GLY A 159 -3.62 14.47 -12.36
CA GLY A 159 -4.81 13.62 -12.41
C GLY A 159 -4.53 12.15 -12.74
N GLN A 160 -3.31 11.67 -12.48
CA GLN A 160 -2.92 10.28 -12.68
C GLN A 160 -3.47 9.39 -11.58
N VAL A 161 -3.83 8.15 -11.91
CA VAL A 161 -4.48 7.22 -10.97
C VAL A 161 -3.52 6.18 -10.38
N GLU A 162 -2.29 6.12 -10.88
CA GLU A 162 -1.30 5.12 -10.45
C GLU A 162 0.11 5.69 -10.53
N VAL A 163 0.91 5.45 -9.49
CA VAL A 163 2.34 5.74 -9.45
C VAL A 163 3.10 4.42 -9.30
N LEU A 164 4.05 4.17 -10.20
CA LEU A 164 5.01 3.08 -10.13
C LEU A 164 6.38 3.69 -9.79
N ALA A 165 6.66 3.80 -8.49
CA ALA A 165 7.69 4.70 -7.98
C ALA A 165 9.12 4.34 -8.40
N ASP A 166 9.40 3.05 -8.65
CA ASP A 166 10.74 2.54 -8.96
C ASP A 166 10.75 1.58 -10.16
N GLU A 167 11.95 1.29 -10.67
CA GLU A 167 12.13 0.44 -11.86
C GLU A 167 11.67 -1.00 -11.63
N ARG A 168 11.88 -1.55 -10.43
CA ARG A 168 11.39 -2.89 -10.08
C ARG A 168 9.87 -2.94 -10.17
N THR A 169 9.20 -1.94 -9.63
CA THR A 169 7.74 -1.84 -9.64
C THR A 169 7.21 -1.72 -11.07
N ARG A 170 7.84 -0.91 -11.92
CA ARG A 170 7.51 -0.80 -13.35
C ARG A 170 7.68 -2.11 -14.09
N THR A 171 8.80 -2.80 -13.85
CA THR A 171 9.11 -4.10 -14.47
C THR A 171 8.09 -5.16 -14.07
N VAL A 172 7.80 -5.30 -12.78
CA VAL A 172 6.80 -6.26 -12.27
C VAL A 172 5.42 -5.98 -12.87
N LYS A 173 4.99 -4.71 -12.87
CA LYS A 173 3.69 -4.32 -13.46
C LYS A 173 3.60 -4.71 -14.94
N ALA A 174 4.63 -4.48 -15.71
CA ALA A 174 4.68 -4.83 -17.13
C ALA A 174 4.64 -6.36 -17.39
N GLN A 175 5.05 -7.16 -16.42
CA GLN A 175 5.10 -8.62 -16.51
C GLN A 175 3.87 -9.35 -15.97
N LEU A 176 2.88 -8.65 -15.41
CA LEU A 176 1.73 -9.26 -14.73
C LEU A 176 0.94 -10.25 -15.60
N SER A 177 0.79 -9.99 -16.88
CA SER A 177 0.08 -10.91 -17.79
C SER A 177 0.81 -12.24 -18.03
N ARG A 178 2.09 -12.32 -17.61
CA ARG A 178 2.97 -13.50 -17.73
C ARG A 178 3.66 -13.80 -16.40
N ASP A 179 2.99 -13.54 -15.28
CA ASP A 179 3.55 -13.66 -13.93
C ASP A 179 4.10 -15.06 -13.64
N GLN A 180 3.40 -16.11 -14.07
CA GLN A 180 3.82 -17.50 -13.89
C GLN A 180 5.07 -17.87 -14.66
N GLU A 181 5.44 -17.10 -15.68
CA GLU A 181 6.64 -17.32 -16.49
C GLU A 181 7.79 -16.39 -16.08
N LEU A 182 7.48 -15.15 -15.68
CA LEU A 182 8.49 -14.10 -15.55
C LEU A 182 8.72 -13.66 -14.09
N ILE A 183 7.72 -13.75 -13.22
CA ILE A 183 7.81 -13.26 -11.84
C ILE A 183 8.10 -14.42 -10.86
N TYR A 184 7.32 -15.50 -10.90
CA TYR A 184 7.44 -16.57 -9.92
C TYR A 184 8.65 -17.49 -10.09
N PRO A 185 9.14 -17.85 -11.31
CA PRO A 185 10.30 -18.74 -11.42
C PRO A 185 11.60 -18.19 -10.81
N PRO A 186 11.96 -16.89 -10.94
CA PRO A 186 13.09 -16.32 -10.23
C PRO A 186 12.94 -16.38 -8.70
N ILE A 187 11.73 -16.17 -8.19
CA ILE A 187 11.43 -16.24 -6.75
C ILE A 187 11.62 -17.69 -6.26
N GLN A 188 11.06 -18.65 -6.98
CA GLN A 188 11.22 -20.08 -6.64
C GLN A 188 12.68 -20.49 -6.65
N LYS A 189 13.44 -20.10 -7.67
CA LYS A 189 14.87 -20.37 -7.74
C LYS A 189 15.63 -19.82 -6.54
N PHE A 190 15.35 -18.56 -6.17
CA PHE A 190 15.97 -17.94 -4.99
C PHE A 190 15.71 -18.76 -3.71
N LEU A 191 14.49 -19.26 -3.52
CA LEU A 191 14.12 -20.09 -2.39
C LEU A 191 14.83 -21.44 -2.40
N ASP A 192 14.88 -22.10 -3.57
CA ASP A 192 15.56 -23.38 -3.73
C ASP A 192 17.06 -23.26 -3.43
N ASP A 193 17.70 -22.18 -3.86
CA ASP A 193 19.12 -21.91 -3.61
C ASP A 193 19.37 -21.60 -2.12
N ALA A 194 18.49 -20.86 -1.46
CA ALA A 194 18.59 -20.59 -0.03
C ALA A 194 18.46 -21.85 0.83
N LEU A 195 17.58 -22.79 0.45
CA LEU A 195 17.41 -24.08 1.14
C LEU A 195 18.62 -24.99 0.99
N LYS A 196 19.35 -24.94 -0.14
CA LYS A 196 20.56 -25.73 -0.39
C LYS A 196 21.78 -25.17 0.33
N GLY A 197 21.86 -23.84 0.51
CA GLY A 197 22.98 -23.17 1.16
C GLY A 197 22.94 -23.18 2.69
N GLY A 198 21.84 -23.61 3.30
CA GLY A 198 21.63 -23.72 4.75
C GLY A 198 21.84 -25.12 5.35
N SER A 199 22.36 -26.07 4.56
CA SER A 199 22.66 -27.47 4.99
C SER A 199 24.14 -27.69 5.30
#